data_f041094b5c210e1fe3872e705544e16e
#
_entry.id   f041094b5c210e1fe3872e705544e16e
#
_cell.length_a   1.000
_cell.length_b   1.000
_cell.length_c   1.000
_cell.angle_alpha   90.00
_cell.angle_beta   90.00
_cell.angle_gamma   90.00
#
_symmetry.space_group_name_H-M   'P 1'
#
loop_
_entity.id
_entity.type
_entity.pdbx_description
1 polymer ?
#
loop_
_entity_poly.entity_id
_entity_poly.type
_entity_poly.pdbx_seq_one_letter_code
_entity_poly.pdbx_strand_id
1 'polypeptide(L)'
;MKKIWGTLVLLILFLGLVKAQDEVDSVKLERIFLDSLFLAEFEEPQINQKPKVLHAEPLYIDLIRDLGARKGEKEWNVGFGMFDKRGFDKYEALVEYEWAPIDRLGLEIEVPVTLFNLRDSPTDIDRPSNRIESLKLASQWSFLVSEKAKTTLALGYIHEFEFVDLNKMGQGDLFKGNIYNPFFIAAKRWGMNYHTLVYTGPRIEKEFNQRRDLTYEIHTNFHYMITGTRNFIGIEVNKEINQGKLEAVLRPQMRVGLAENLMVGIVTGIPINRERESLSSFVRIIYEPGFKTFH
;
A
#
# COMPACT_ATOMS: atom_id res chain seq x y z
N MET A 1 50.72 43.89 -10.45
CA MET A 1 49.28 44.04 -10.65
C MET A 1 48.55 42.72 -10.95
N LYS A 2 49.06 41.77 -11.78
CA LYS A 2 48.38 40.50 -12.10
C LYS A 2 48.12 39.55 -10.90
N LYS A 3 48.95 39.54 -9.86
CA LYS A 3 48.78 38.68 -8.69
C LYS A 3 47.63 39.10 -7.77
N ILE A 4 47.32 40.40 -7.67
CA ILE A 4 46.26 40.92 -6.80
C ILE A 4 44.89 40.58 -7.35
N TRP A 5 44.70 40.56 -8.68
CA TRP A 5 43.46 40.19 -9.31
C TRP A 5 43.11 38.71 -9.13
N GLY A 6 44.10 37.82 -9.18
CA GLY A 6 43.87 36.38 -8.95
C GLY A 6 43.39 36.08 -7.53
N THR A 7 43.96 36.76 -6.53
CA THR A 7 43.57 36.62 -5.13
C THR A 7 42.17 37.16 -4.86
N LEU A 8 41.78 38.25 -5.49
CA LEU A 8 40.45 38.87 -5.35
C LEU A 8 39.36 37.98 -5.96
N VAL A 9 39.61 37.40 -7.14
CA VAL A 9 38.67 36.45 -7.80
C VAL A 9 38.51 35.19 -6.96
N LEU A 10 39.59 34.64 -6.39
CA LEU A 10 39.51 33.47 -5.51
C LEU A 10 38.72 33.76 -4.23
N LEU A 11 38.89 34.96 -3.65
CA LEU A 11 38.15 35.39 -2.45
C LEU A 11 36.66 35.55 -2.73
N ILE A 12 36.28 36.11 -3.89
CA ILE A 12 34.87 36.25 -4.30
C ILE A 12 34.23 34.89 -4.56
N LEU A 13 34.95 33.96 -5.19
CA LEU A 13 34.47 32.58 -5.39
C LEU A 13 34.31 31.84 -4.06
N PHE A 14 35.25 32.02 -3.12
CA PHE A 14 35.16 31.41 -1.80
C PHE A 14 34.00 31.98 -0.97
N LEU A 15 33.78 33.29 -0.98
CA LEU A 15 32.62 33.93 -0.34
C LEU A 15 31.29 33.51 -0.98
N GLY A 16 31.27 33.34 -2.31
CA GLY A 16 30.11 32.81 -3.03
C GLY A 16 29.78 31.34 -2.63
N LEU A 17 30.80 30.50 -2.46
CA LEU A 17 30.63 29.12 -2.03
C LEU A 17 30.16 29.03 -0.57
N VAL A 18 30.69 29.83 0.33
CA VAL A 18 30.27 29.89 1.75
C VAL A 18 28.82 30.37 1.84
N LYS A 19 28.41 31.42 1.12
CA LYS A 19 27.03 31.88 1.09
C LYS A 19 26.07 30.80 0.52
N ALA A 20 26.46 30.11 -0.55
CA ALA A 20 25.66 29.03 -1.11
C ALA A 20 25.51 27.85 -0.14
N GLN A 21 26.54 27.57 0.67
CA GLN A 21 26.49 26.51 1.68
C GLN A 21 25.58 26.89 2.85
N ASP A 22 25.65 28.12 3.34
CA ASP A 22 24.78 28.66 4.39
C ASP A 22 23.31 28.68 3.95
N GLU A 23 23.04 29.00 2.69
CA GLU A 23 21.68 28.99 2.12
C GLU A 23 21.13 27.55 1.98
N VAL A 24 21.97 26.61 1.55
CA VAL A 24 21.61 25.18 1.48
C VAL A 24 21.35 24.60 2.88
N ASP A 25 22.15 24.97 3.88
CA ASP A 25 21.97 24.51 5.25
C ASP A 25 20.72 25.12 5.90
N SER A 26 20.40 26.39 5.60
CA SER A 26 19.16 27.01 6.10
C SER A 26 17.91 26.37 5.51
N VAL A 27 17.88 26.10 4.21
CA VAL A 27 16.78 25.40 3.54
C VAL A 27 16.62 23.98 4.08
N LYS A 28 17.73 23.31 4.38
CA LYS A 28 17.70 21.96 4.97
C LYS A 28 17.15 21.97 6.40
N LEU A 29 17.52 22.95 7.21
CA LEU A 29 17.00 23.11 8.58
C LEU A 29 15.50 23.44 8.56
N GLU A 30 15.07 24.32 7.66
CA GLU A 30 13.65 24.65 7.48
C GLU A 30 12.83 23.40 7.09
N ARG A 31 13.34 22.61 6.16
CA ARG A 31 12.69 21.33 5.78
C ARG A 31 12.58 20.36 6.97
N ILE A 32 13.66 20.16 7.72
CA ILE A 32 13.66 19.32 8.92
C ILE A 32 12.63 19.82 9.93
N PHE A 33 12.51 21.13 10.10
CA PHE A 33 11.53 21.73 10.99
C PHE A 33 10.09 21.50 10.51
N LEU A 34 9.80 21.73 9.24
CA LEU A 34 8.48 21.49 8.65
C LEU A 34 8.10 20.01 8.71
N ASP A 35 9.02 19.10 8.42
CA ASP A 35 8.82 17.66 8.56
C ASP A 35 8.48 17.27 10.00
N SER A 36 9.20 17.85 10.96
CA SER A 36 8.96 17.57 12.37
C SER A 36 7.59 18.07 12.82
N LEU A 37 7.15 19.23 12.35
CA LEU A 37 5.81 19.76 12.63
C LEU A 37 4.72 18.87 12.03
N PHE A 38 4.87 18.49 10.76
CA PHE A 38 3.93 17.60 10.10
C PHE A 38 3.81 16.24 10.80
N LEU A 39 4.94 15.64 11.19
CA LEU A 39 4.92 14.38 11.92
C LEU A 39 4.31 14.53 13.32
N ALA A 40 4.57 15.64 14.01
CA ALA A 40 3.98 15.91 15.31
C ALA A 40 2.45 16.05 15.19
N GLU A 41 1.96 16.82 14.22
CA GLU A 41 0.52 16.96 13.96
C GLU A 41 -0.17 15.62 13.72
N PHE A 42 0.46 14.72 12.95
CA PHE A 42 -0.10 13.40 12.64
C PHE A 42 -0.04 12.41 13.80
N GLU A 43 1.06 12.42 14.55
CA GLU A 43 1.35 11.44 15.61
C GLU A 43 0.80 11.86 16.97
N GLU A 44 0.64 13.19 17.22
CA GLU A 44 0.10 13.68 18.50
C GLU A 44 -1.28 13.11 18.78
N PRO A 45 -1.45 12.42 19.91
CA PRO A 45 -2.75 11.93 20.31
C PRO A 45 -3.64 13.12 20.72
N GLN A 46 -4.83 13.21 20.14
CA GLN A 46 -5.88 14.06 20.72
C GLN A 46 -6.23 13.54 22.14
N ILE A 47 -6.90 14.37 22.94
CA ILE A 47 -7.31 14.01 24.31
C ILE A 47 -7.94 12.60 24.32
N ASN A 48 -7.34 11.67 25.07
CA ASN A 48 -7.75 10.27 25.21
C ASN A 48 -7.50 9.33 24.03
N GLN A 49 -6.74 9.74 23.02
CA GLN A 49 -6.32 8.83 21.94
C GLN A 49 -4.96 8.19 22.24
N LYS A 50 -4.75 6.98 21.69
CA LYS A 50 -3.43 6.32 21.76
C LYS A 50 -2.45 6.90 20.74
N PRO A 51 -1.14 6.87 21.04
CA PRO A 51 -0.12 7.32 20.11
C PRO A 51 -0.13 6.47 18.83
N LYS A 52 0.18 7.11 17.70
CA LYS A 52 0.28 6.51 16.38
C LYS A 52 1.66 6.84 15.81
N VAL A 53 2.23 5.93 15.04
CA VAL A 53 3.42 6.19 14.23
C VAL A 53 3.00 6.22 12.78
N LEU A 54 3.29 7.32 12.10
CA LEU A 54 2.99 7.45 10.68
C LEU A 54 3.89 6.52 9.86
N HIS A 55 3.28 5.70 9.02
CA HIS A 55 3.96 4.86 8.04
C HIS A 55 3.51 5.21 6.62
N ALA A 56 4.42 5.10 5.65
CA ALA A 56 4.06 5.09 4.23
C ALA A 56 3.60 3.66 3.89
N GLU A 57 2.30 3.46 3.89
CA GLU A 57 1.69 2.15 3.69
C GLU A 57 1.64 1.78 2.22
N PRO A 58 1.89 0.52 1.88
CA PRO A 58 1.85 0.05 0.50
C PRO A 58 0.43 0.17 -0.08
N LEU A 59 0.36 0.25 -1.41
CA LEU A 59 -0.89 0.48 -2.12
C LEU A 59 -1.51 -0.81 -2.68
N TYR A 60 -0.75 -1.90 -2.71
CA TYR A 60 -1.19 -3.16 -3.28
C TYR A 60 -1.39 -4.25 -2.23
N ILE A 61 -0.57 -4.30 -1.18
CA ILE A 61 -0.80 -5.19 -0.04
C ILE A 61 -2.04 -4.73 0.71
N ASP A 62 -2.88 -5.67 1.11
CA ASP A 62 -4.04 -5.40 1.94
C ASP A 62 -3.62 -5.03 3.36
N LEU A 63 -3.79 -3.76 3.69
CA LEU A 63 -3.69 -3.23 5.04
C LEU A 63 -5.06 -2.72 5.44
N ILE A 64 -5.53 -3.16 6.61
CA ILE A 64 -6.86 -2.81 7.10
C ILE A 64 -6.73 -1.61 8.02
N ARG A 65 -7.06 -0.43 7.53
CA ARG A 65 -6.78 0.85 8.13
C ARG A 65 -5.28 1.08 8.36
N ASP A 66 -4.94 2.32 8.60
CA ASP A 66 -3.59 2.70 8.97
C ASP A 66 -3.09 1.93 10.19
N LEU A 67 -1.83 1.55 10.16
CA LEU A 67 -1.18 0.92 11.30
C LEU A 67 -1.23 1.82 12.54
N GLY A 68 -1.80 1.29 13.61
CA GLY A 68 -2.05 2.07 14.83
C GLY A 68 -3.33 2.90 14.78
N ALA A 69 -4.30 2.52 13.96
CA ALA A 69 -5.59 3.20 13.78
C ALA A 69 -6.18 3.75 15.06
N ARG A 70 -6.76 4.94 15.01
CA ARG A 70 -7.44 5.60 16.13
C ARG A 70 -8.96 5.47 15.98
N LYS A 71 -9.64 5.31 17.10
CA LYS A 71 -11.10 5.19 17.13
C LYS A 71 -11.78 6.30 16.32
N GLY A 72 -12.68 5.89 15.42
CA GLY A 72 -13.47 6.79 14.57
C GLY A 72 -12.85 7.11 13.22
N GLU A 73 -11.60 6.74 12.96
CA GLU A 73 -11.01 6.82 11.61
C GLU A 73 -11.79 5.94 10.64
N LYS A 74 -11.97 6.43 9.42
CA LYS A 74 -12.73 5.79 8.35
C LYS A 74 -12.06 6.07 7.02
N GLU A 75 -12.18 5.11 6.10
CA GLU A 75 -11.65 5.24 4.75
C GLU A 75 -12.53 4.51 3.75
N TRP A 76 -12.66 5.09 2.55
CA TRP A 76 -13.21 4.44 1.37
C TRP A 76 -12.11 4.29 0.34
N ASN A 77 -11.97 3.10 -0.19
CA ASN A 77 -11.05 2.81 -1.28
C ASN A 77 -11.82 2.32 -2.51
N VAL A 78 -11.42 2.84 -3.67
CA VAL A 78 -11.87 2.33 -4.96
C VAL A 78 -10.63 2.01 -5.78
N GLY A 79 -10.47 0.75 -6.14
CA GLY A 79 -9.33 0.24 -6.88
C GLY A 79 -9.70 -0.18 -8.30
N PHE A 80 -8.77 0.04 -9.24
CA PHE A 80 -8.84 -0.48 -10.61
C PHE A 80 -7.50 -1.08 -11.00
N GLY A 81 -7.52 -2.33 -11.43
CA GLY A 81 -6.36 -3.06 -11.92
C GLY A 81 -6.53 -3.52 -13.36
N MET A 82 -5.43 -3.55 -14.09
CA MET A 82 -5.33 -4.15 -15.40
C MET A 82 -4.13 -5.09 -15.42
N PHE A 83 -4.34 -6.33 -15.83
CA PHE A 83 -3.33 -7.38 -15.85
C PHE A 83 -3.28 -7.97 -17.25
N ASP A 84 -2.13 -7.87 -17.86
CA ASP A 84 -1.84 -8.50 -19.15
C ASP A 84 -1.53 -9.99 -18.92
N LYS A 85 -2.50 -10.83 -19.22
CA LYS A 85 -2.36 -12.29 -19.15
C LYS A 85 -2.15 -12.87 -20.56
N ARG A 86 -1.63 -14.07 -20.61
CA ARG A 86 -1.42 -14.75 -21.89
C ARG A 86 -2.76 -15.15 -22.51
N GLY A 87 -3.18 -14.44 -23.57
CA GLY A 87 -4.39 -14.71 -24.33
C GLY A 87 -5.63 -13.94 -23.92
N PHE A 88 -5.61 -13.23 -22.79
CA PHE A 88 -6.69 -12.35 -22.35
C PHE A 88 -6.17 -11.22 -21.46
N ASP A 89 -6.94 -10.14 -21.37
CA ASP A 89 -6.74 -9.11 -20.37
C ASP A 89 -7.67 -9.33 -19.20
N LYS A 90 -7.15 -9.19 -17.98
CA LYS A 90 -7.93 -9.22 -16.74
C LYS A 90 -8.04 -7.81 -16.20
N TYR A 91 -9.25 -7.38 -15.92
CA TYR A 91 -9.56 -6.12 -15.27
C TYR A 91 -10.11 -6.40 -13.88
N GLU A 92 -9.59 -5.74 -12.89
CA GLU A 92 -10.08 -5.81 -11.51
C GLU A 92 -10.66 -4.44 -11.12
N ALA A 93 -11.74 -4.48 -10.37
CA ALA A 93 -12.27 -3.32 -9.67
C ALA A 93 -12.62 -3.75 -8.25
N LEU A 94 -12.36 -2.89 -7.27
CA LEU A 94 -12.75 -3.14 -5.90
C LEU A 94 -13.35 -1.90 -5.28
N VAL A 95 -14.26 -2.12 -4.34
CA VAL A 95 -14.77 -1.10 -3.43
C VAL A 95 -14.58 -1.65 -2.02
N GLU A 96 -13.96 -0.84 -1.18
CA GLU A 96 -13.55 -1.20 0.16
C GLU A 96 -13.95 -0.09 1.12
N TYR A 97 -14.44 -0.48 2.28
CA TYR A 97 -14.71 0.41 3.39
C TYR A 97 -14.01 -0.09 4.65
N GLU A 98 -13.22 0.78 5.21
CA GLU A 98 -12.47 0.54 6.41
C GLU A 98 -12.88 1.47 7.54
N TRP A 99 -12.85 1.00 8.78
CA TRP A 99 -13.10 1.82 9.97
C TRP A 99 -12.40 1.28 11.20
N ALA A 100 -12.15 2.17 12.16
CA ALA A 100 -11.60 1.83 13.45
C ALA A 100 -12.66 1.97 14.56
N PRO A 101 -13.28 0.87 15.03
CA PRO A 101 -14.29 0.94 16.11
C PRO A 101 -13.68 1.29 17.47
N ILE A 102 -12.43 0.94 17.68
CA ILE A 102 -11.62 1.26 18.87
C ILE A 102 -10.19 1.55 18.43
N ASP A 103 -9.39 2.18 19.31
CA ASP A 103 -7.98 2.41 19.03
C ASP A 103 -7.23 1.12 18.72
N ARG A 104 -6.42 1.16 17.67
CA ARG A 104 -5.53 0.08 17.19
C ARG A 104 -6.23 -1.11 16.54
N LEU A 105 -7.54 -1.07 16.37
CA LEU A 105 -8.30 -2.10 15.67
C LEU A 105 -8.92 -1.51 14.39
N GLY A 106 -8.46 -1.97 13.24
CA GLY A 106 -9.08 -1.73 11.93
C GLY A 106 -10.00 -2.88 11.56
N LEU A 107 -11.13 -2.57 10.95
CA LEU A 107 -12.05 -3.51 10.32
C LEU A 107 -12.28 -3.07 8.88
N GLU A 108 -12.54 -4.04 7.99
CA GLU A 108 -12.72 -3.82 6.56
C GLU A 108 -13.84 -4.72 6.00
N ILE A 109 -14.54 -4.15 5.02
CA ILE A 109 -15.42 -4.89 4.11
C ILE A 109 -15.03 -4.50 2.69
N GLU A 110 -14.72 -5.49 1.84
CA GLU A 110 -14.35 -5.29 0.44
C GLU A 110 -15.16 -6.20 -0.48
N VAL A 111 -15.48 -5.70 -1.67
CA VAL A 111 -16.09 -6.47 -2.77
C VAL A 111 -15.25 -6.29 -4.03
N PRO A 112 -14.38 -7.25 -4.36
CA PRO A 112 -13.62 -7.25 -5.60
C PRO A 112 -14.44 -7.87 -6.76
N VAL A 113 -14.30 -7.29 -7.95
CA VAL A 113 -14.94 -7.72 -9.19
C VAL A 113 -13.88 -7.94 -10.25
N THR A 114 -13.97 -9.03 -10.99
CA THR A 114 -13.06 -9.33 -12.10
C THR A 114 -13.82 -9.48 -13.41
N LEU A 115 -13.32 -8.80 -14.43
CA LEU A 115 -13.78 -8.87 -15.81
C LEU A 115 -12.65 -9.38 -16.71
N PHE A 116 -12.98 -10.25 -17.64
CA PHE A 116 -12.01 -10.81 -18.59
C PHE A 116 -12.36 -10.41 -20.02
N ASN A 117 -11.37 -9.94 -20.75
CA ASN A 117 -11.51 -9.59 -22.16
C ASN A 117 -10.56 -10.45 -23.01
N LEU A 118 -11.13 -11.17 -23.99
CA LEU A 118 -10.31 -11.96 -24.93
C LEU A 118 -9.58 -11.05 -25.91
N ARG A 119 -8.30 -11.33 -26.14
CA ARG A 119 -7.63 -10.84 -27.35
C ARG A 119 -8.01 -11.73 -28.52
N ASP A 120 -8.11 -11.13 -29.71
CA ASP A 120 -8.33 -11.86 -30.97
C ASP A 120 -7.19 -12.85 -31.25
N SER A 121 -7.28 -14.01 -30.65
CA SER A 121 -6.32 -15.10 -30.85
C SER A 121 -7.10 -16.38 -31.10
N PRO A 122 -6.78 -17.13 -32.17
CA PRO A 122 -7.54 -18.31 -32.61
C PRO A 122 -7.26 -19.58 -31.78
N THR A 123 -6.87 -19.47 -30.54
CA THR A 123 -6.55 -20.64 -29.70
C THR A 123 -7.65 -20.89 -28.70
N ASP A 124 -8.02 -22.16 -28.52
CA ASP A 124 -8.89 -22.75 -27.48
C ASP A 124 -8.35 -22.46 -26.05
N ILE A 125 -8.27 -21.19 -25.69
CA ILE A 125 -7.98 -20.80 -24.31
C ILE A 125 -9.32 -20.75 -23.58
N ASP A 126 -9.47 -21.62 -22.61
CA ASP A 126 -10.61 -21.63 -21.72
C ASP A 126 -10.68 -20.29 -20.99
N ARG A 127 -11.63 -19.46 -21.41
CA ARG A 127 -11.79 -18.11 -20.86
C ARG A 127 -12.40 -18.18 -19.49
N PRO A 128 -11.78 -17.62 -18.44
CA PRO A 128 -12.44 -17.45 -17.16
C PRO A 128 -13.69 -16.56 -17.31
N SER A 129 -14.73 -16.88 -16.57
CA SER A 129 -15.97 -16.09 -16.55
C SER A 129 -15.80 -14.84 -15.70
N ASN A 130 -16.47 -13.76 -16.09
CA ASN A 130 -16.59 -12.56 -15.27
C ASN A 130 -17.25 -12.91 -13.94
N ARG A 131 -16.79 -12.33 -12.83
CA ARG A 131 -17.29 -12.66 -11.49
C ARG A 131 -17.13 -11.53 -10.50
N ILE A 132 -17.98 -11.51 -9.51
CA ILE A 132 -17.68 -10.91 -8.21
C ILE A 132 -16.80 -11.95 -7.52
N GLU A 133 -15.59 -11.60 -7.16
CA GLU A 133 -14.62 -12.59 -6.63
C GLU A 133 -15.07 -13.11 -5.27
N SER A 134 -15.31 -12.20 -4.34
CA SER A 134 -15.63 -12.54 -2.97
C SER A 134 -16.39 -11.41 -2.25
N LEU A 135 -16.93 -11.74 -1.08
CA LEU A 135 -17.16 -10.79 0.00
C LEU A 135 -15.99 -10.98 0.98
N LYS A 136 -15.13 -10.00 1.09
CA LYS A 136 -13.98 -10.01 1.97
C LYS A 136 -14.31 -9.24 3.25
N LEU A 137 -14.07 -9.90 4.39
CA LEU A 137 -14.16 -9.30 5.73
C LEU A 137 -12.80 -9.42 6.40
N ALA A 138 -12.31 -8.31 6.94
CA ALA A 138 -10.99 -8.32 7.51
C ALA A 138 -10.90 -7.53 8.82
N SER A 139 -9.88 -7.88 9.61
CA SER A 139 -9.55 -7.21 10.87
C SER A 139 -8.03 -7.14 11.05
N GLN A 140 -7.55 -6.02 11.58
CA GLN A 140 -6.14 -5.79 11.89
C GLN A 140 -5.99 -5.14 13.26
N TRP A 141 -5.17 -5.74 14.11
CA TRP A 141 -4.87 -5.25 15.45
C TRP A 141 -3.40 -4.89 15.61
N SER A 142 -3.12 -3.59 15.76
CA SER A 142 -1.79 -3.07 16.07
C SER A 142 -1.49 -3.26 17.55
N PHE A 143 -0.97 -4.42 17.93
CA PHE A 143 -0.72 -4.78 19.33
C PHE A 143 0.49 -4.06 19.94
N LEU A 144 1.42 -3.57 19.11
CA LEU A 144 2.57 -2.79 19.53
C LEU A 144 2.73 -1.56 18.63
N VAL A 145 2.76 -0.38 19.26
CA VAL A 145 3.12 0.89 18.62
C VAL A 145 4.18 1.55 19.50
N SER A 146 5.38 1.68 18.99
CA SER A 146 6.54 2.24 19.69
C SER A 146 6.97 3.56 19.04
N GLU A 147 6.62 4.68 19.63
CA GLU A 147 7.06 6.01 19.19
C GLU A 147 8.58 6.15 19.26
N LYS A 148 9.21 5.60 20.31
CA LYS A 148 10.66 5.65 20.46
C LYS A 148 11.40 4.88 19.37
N ALA A 149 10.92 3.68 19.01
CA ALA A 149 11.50 2.85 17.97
C ALA A 149 10.95 3.17 16.57
N LYS A 150 9.93 4.05 16.48
CA LYS A 150 9.18 4.35 15.24
C LYS A 150 8.74 3.07 14.52
N THR A 151 8.19 2.12 15.29
CA THR A 151 7.85 0.77 14.85
C THR A 151 6.43 0.42 15.28
N THR A 152 5.68 -0.19 14.37
CA THR A 152 4.36 -0.76 14.63
C THR A 152 4.35 -2.24 14.25
N LEU A 153 3.81 -3.09 15.14
CA LEU A 153 3.57 -4.50 14.87
C LEU A 153 2.08 -4.77 14.93
N ALA A 154 1.57 -5.51 13.96
CA ALA A 154 0.15 -5.87 13.89
C ALA A 154 -0.05 -7.33 13.53
N LEU A 155 -1.18 -7.87 13.98
CA LEU A 155 -1.73 -9.13 13.56
C LEU A 155 -3.07 -8.85 12.88
N GLY A 156 -3.37 -9.59 11.83
CA GLY A 156 -4.65 -9.46 11.16
C GLY A 156 -5.16 -10.80 10.63
N TYR A 157 -6.38 -10.73 10.14
CA TYR A 157 -7.07 -11.88 9.58
C TYR A 157 -8.05 -11.41 8.50
N ILE A 158 -7.96 -12.02 7.34
CA ILE A 158 -8.88 -11.85 6.23
C ILE A 158 -9.67 -13.12 6.03
N HIS A 159 -10.98 -12.98 5.85
CA HIS A 159 -11.87 -14.05 5.44
C HIS A 159 -12.61 -13.63 4.19
N GLU A 160 -12.48 -14.43 3.13
CA GLU A 160 -13.20 -14.21 1.89
C GLU A 160 -14.22 -15.31 1.67
N PHE A 161 -15.47 -14.92 1.42
CA PHE A 161 -16.52 -15.80 0.92
C PHE A 161 -16.52 -15.72 -0.60
N GLU A 162 -15.94 -16.72 -1.26
CA GLU A 162 -15.77 -16.72 -2.71
C GLU A 162 -17.11 -17.02 -3.40
N PHE A 163 -17.51 -16.13 -4.31
CA PHE A 163 -18.72 -16.32 -5.12
C PHE A 163 -18.47 -17.26 -6.30
N VAL A 164 -19.53 -17.92 -6.74
CA VAL A 164 -19.54 -18.60 -8.04
C VAL A 164 -19.48 -17.60 -9.19
N ASP A 165 -19.09 -18.06 -10.38
CA ASP A 165 -19.07 -17.21 -11.57
C ASP A 165 -20.46 -16.59 -11.87
N LEU A 166 -20.50 -15.37 -12.43
CA LEU A 166 -21.76 -14.68 -12.70
C LEU A 166 -22.74 -15.47 -13.57
N ASN A 167 -22.23 -16.27 -14.51
CA ASN A 167 -23.05 -17.12 -15.37
C ASN A 167 -23.67 -18.34 -14.62
N LYS A 168 -23.20 -18.64 -13.42
CA LYS A 168 -23.70 -19.72 -12.56
C LYS A 168 -24.57 -19.21 -11.41
N MET A 169 -24.62 -17.90 -11.19
CA MET A 169 -25.45 -17.30 -10.14
C MET A 169 -26.93 -17.64 -10.37
N GLY A 170 -27.61 -18.07 -9.29
CA GLY A 170 -29.01 -18.48 -9.33
C GLY A 170 -29.26 -19.91 -9.85
N GLN A 171 -28.21 -20.67 -10.19
CA GLN A 171 -28.34 -22.08 -10.63
C GLN A 171 -27.99 -23.07 -9.53
N GLY A 172 -27.71 -22.63 -8.32
CA GLY A 172 -27.30 -23.47 -7.18
C GLY A 172 -26.74 -22.62 -6.03
N ASP A 173 -25.66 -23.10 -5.41
CA ASP A 173 -25.02 -22.40 -4.31
C ASP A 173 -24.44 -21.04 -4.75
N LEU A 174 -24.56 -20.04 -3.90
CA LEU A 174 -24.02 -18.70 -4.16
C LEU A 174 -22.51 -18.65 -3.97
N PHE A 175 -21.98 -19.45 -3.04
CA PHE A 175 -20.56 -19.49 -2.70
C PHE A 175 -19.92 -20.78 -3.22
N LYS A 176 -18.69 -20.68 -3.73
CA LYS A 176 -17.87 -21.81 -4.16
C LYS A 176 -16.85 -22.25 -3.14
N GLY A 177 -16.47 -21.36 -2.21
CA GLY A 177 -15.42 -21.63 -1.24
C GLY A 177 -15.18 -20.48 -0.27
N ASN A 178 -14.10 -20.64 0.49
CA ASN A 178 -13.62 -19.66 1.45
C ASN A 178 -12.10 -19.53 1.37
N ILE A 179 -11.61 -18.33 1.62
CA ILE A 179 -10.18 -18.05 1.83
C ILE A 179 -9.99 -17.60 3.27
N TYR A 180 -8.95 -18.13 3.90
CA TYR A 180 -8.53 -17.81 5.26
C TYR A 180 -7.09 -17.29 5.19
N ASN A 181 -6.85 -16.05 5.57
CA ASN A 181 -5.53 -15.44 5.51
C ASN A 181 -5.23 -14.73 6.85
N PRO A 182 -4.68 -15.43 7.85
CA PRO A 182 -4.07 -14.80 9.01
C PRO A 182 -2.71 -14.24 8.61
N PHE A 183 -2.41 -13.01 9.05
CA PHE A 183 -1.17 -12.34 8.69
C PHE A 183 -0.54 -11.58 9.86
N PHE A 184 0.75 -11.31 9.71
CA PHE A 184 1.56 -10.48 10.61
C PHE A 184 2.20 -9.33 9.82
N ILE A 185 2.24 -8.15 10.44
CA ILE A 185 2.87 -6.96 9.87
C ILE A 185 3.90 -6.42 10.86
N ALA A 186 5.06 -6.05 10.32
CA ALA A 186 6.07 -5.25 11.00
C ALA A 186 6.42 -4.04 10.13
N ALA A 187 6.12 -2.85 10.63
CA ALA A 187 6.41 -1.59 9.95
C ALA A 187 7.38 -0.75 10.76
N LYS A 188 8.32 -0.09 10.07
CA LYS A 188 9.32 0.77 10.70
C LYS A 188 9.56 2.01 9.85
N ARG A 189 9.62 3.17 10.52
CA ARG A 189 10.11 4.41 9.96
C ARG A 189 11.57 4.64 10.38
N TRP A 190 12.40 4.99 9.40
CA TRP A 190 13.83 5.30 9.55
C TRP A 190 14.04 6.79 9.31
N GLY A 191 14.44 7.49 10.36
CA GLY A 191 14.46 8.95 10.32
C GLY A 191 13.06 9.53 10.13
N MET A 192 12.92 10.49 9.21
CA MET A 192 11.65 11.19 8.97
C MET A 192 10.92 10.67 7.72
N ASN A 193 11.66 10.22 6.70
CA ASN A 193 11.12 10.02 5.35
C ASN A 193 11.15 8.57 4.85
N TYR A 194 12.02 7.69 5.41
CA TYR A 194 12.16 6.33 4.92
C TYR A 194 11.29 5.36 5.71
N HIS A 195 10.57 4.50 5.01
CA HIS A 195 9.64 3.56 5.60
C HIS A 195 9.87 2.17 5.02
N THR A 196 9.81 1.17 5.87
CA THR A 196 9.83 -0.25 5.48
C THR A 196 8.68 -0.96 6.15
N LEU A 197 8.12 -1.95 5.47
CA LEU A 197 7.11 -2.83 6.03
C LEU A 197 7.34 -4.25 5.50
N VAL A 198 7.08 -5.22 6.36
CA VAL A 198 7.00 -6.64 6.03
C VAL A 198 5.60 -7.11 6.40
N TYR A 199 4.93 -7.74 5.44
CA TYR A 199 3.69 -8.47 5.62
C TYR A 199 3.96 -9.95 5.38
N THR A 200 3.45 -10.85 6.20
CA THR A 200 3.64 -12.27 5.99
C THR A 200 2.53 -13.10 6.62
N GLY A 201 2.12 -14.16 5.96
CA GLY A 201 1.12 -15.09 6.45
C GLY A 201 0.78 -16.20 5.45
N PRO A 202 0.11 -17.25 5.89
CA PRO A 202 -0.46 -18.27 5.01
C PRO A 202 -1.81 -17.79 4.46
N ARG A 203 -2.02 -17.97 3.16
CA ARG A 203 -3.32 -17.88 2.50
C ARG A 203 -3.82 -19.26 2.18
N ILE A 204 -4.94 -19.64 2.79
CA ILE A 204 -5.53 -20.99 2.71
C ILE A 204 -6.84 -20.88 1.94
N GLU A 205 -6.84 -21.35 0.72
CA GLU A 205 -8.03 -21.44 -0.13
C GLU A 205 -8.67 -22.80 -0.01
N LYS A 206 -9.98 -22.82 0.21
CA LYS A 206 -10.76 -24.04 0.33
C LYS A 206 -12.06 -23.93 -0.44
N GLU A 207 -12.05 -24.33 -1.70
CA GLU A 207 -13.28 -24.54 -2.44
C GLU A 207 -14.07 -25.76 -1.91
N PHE A 208 -15.42 -25.66 -1.97
CA PHE A 208 -16.27 -26.79 -1.63
C PHE A 208 -16.03 -27.93 -2.65
N ASN A 209 -15.81 -29.12 -2.22
CA ASN A 209 -15.52 -30.28 -3.05
C ASN A 209 -14.12 -30.31 -3.72
N GLN A 210 -13.22 -29.41 -3.38
CA GLN A 210 -11.84 -29.44 -3.86
C GLN A 210 -10.82 -29.61 -2.73
N ARG A 211 -9.58 -29.91 -3.12
CA ARG A 211 -8.47 -30.01 -2.18
C ARG A 211 -8.07 -28.60 -1.74
N ARG A 212 -7.71 -28.45 -0.46
CA ARG A 212 -7.19 -27.21 0.08
C ARG A 212 -5.92 -26.82 -0.67
N ASP A 213 -5.82 -25.55 -1.09
CA ASP A 213 -4.59 -24.95 -1.57
C ASP A 213 -3.99 -24.05 -0.48
N LEU A 214 -2.67 -24.04 -0.38
CA LEU A 214 -1.90 -23.29 0.61
C LEU A 214 -0.82 -22.48 -0.11
N THR A 215 -0.95 -21.17 -0.05
CA THR A 215 0.06 -20.21 -0.48
C THR A 215 0.63 -19.52 0.75
N TYR A 216 1.94 -19.32 0.82
CA TYR A 216 2.58 -18.51 1.86
C TYR A 216 3.04 -17.19 1.27
N GLU A 217 2.59 -16.09 1.85
CA GLU A 217 2.82 -14.74 1.38
C GLU A 217 3.93 -14.07 2.20
N ILE A 218 4.86 -13.41 1.52
CA ILE A 218 5.90 -12.58 2.11
C ILE A 218 6.04 -11.33 1.25
N HIS A 219 5.45 -10.23 1.70
CA HIS A 219 5.51 -8.96 1.00
C HIS A 219 6.42 -7.99 1.75
N THR A 220 7.18 -7.22 1.01
CA THR A 220 8.11 -6.24 1.60
C THR A 220 8.03 -4.96 0.81
N ASN A 221 8.18 -3.82 1.48
CA ASN A 221 8.26 -2.54 0.80
C ASN A 221 9.39 -1.65 1.33
N PHE A 222 9.75 -0.68 0.51
CA PHE A 222 10.60 0.44 0.87
C PHE A 222 10.04 1.71 0.23
N HIS A 223 9.67 2.69 1.04
CA HIS A 223 9.09 3.94 0.60
C HIS A 223 9.89 5.15 1.10
N TYR A 224 9.89 6.19 0.29
CA TYR A 224 10.34 7.52 0.65
C TYR A 224 9.13 8.46 0.68
N MET A 225 8.75 8.93 1.87
CA MET A 225 7.71 9.93 2.04
C MET A 225 8.26 11.32 1.78
N ILE A 226 7.56 12.07 0.94
CA ILE A 226 7.96 13.42 0.57
C ILE A 226 7.68 14.35 1.74
N THR A 227 8.69 15.15 2.07
CA THR A 227 8.71 16.12 3.17
C THR A 227 7.40 16.91 3.31
N GLY A 228 6.87 16.98 4.53
CA GLY A 228 5.69 17.77 4.87
C GLY A 228 4.39 17.35 4.17
N THR A 229 4.36 16.12 3.63
CA THR A 229 3.18 15.60 2.92
C THR A 229 2.94 14.13 3.25
N ARG A 230 1.75 13.62 2.87
CA ARG A 230 1.45 12.18 2.86
C ARG A 230 1.83 11.50 1.54
N ASN A 231 2.48 12.24 0.64
CA ASN A 231 2.90 11.71 -0.65
C ASN A 231 4.14 10.84 -0.47
N PHE A 232 4.20 9.76 -1.22
CA PHE A 232 5.40 8.92 -1.25
C PHE A 232 5.65 8.31 -2.62
N ILE A 233 6.90 7.94 -2.83
CA ILE A 233 7.33 7.05 -3.91
C ILE A 233 8.00 5.84 -3.28
N GLY A 234 7.95 4.71 -3.93
CA GLY A 234 8.64 3.53 -3.43
C GLY A 234 8.43 2.29 -4.25
N ILE A 235 8.81 1.19 -3.64
CA ILE A 235 8.81 -0.13 -4.25
C ILE A 235 8.25 -1.13 -3.25
N GLU A 236 7.38 -1.97 -3.74
CA GLU A 236 6.86 -3.14 -3.04
C GLU A 236 7.30 -4.41 -3.78
N VAL A 237 7.60 -5.47 -3.07
CA VAL A 237 7.92 -6.78 -3.64
C VAL A 237 6.98 -7.80 -3.03
N ASN A 238 6.00 -8.22 -3.83
CA ASN A 238 5.07 -9.28 -3.45
C ASN A 238 5.68 -10.63 -3.81
N LYS A 239 5.75 -11.51 -2.86
CA LYS A 239 6.30 -12.87 -3.00
C LYS A 239 5.29 -13.85 -2.47
N GLU A 240 5.02 -14.87 -3.27
CA GLU A 240 4.12 -15.97 -2.95
C GLU A 240 4.84 -17.30 -3.16
N ILE A 241 4.67 -18.21 -2.21
CA ILE A 241 5.23 -19.56 -2.29
C ILE A 241 4.08 -20.53 -2.26
N ASN A 242 3.83 -21.18 -3.39
CA ASN A 242 2.80 -22.22 -3.55
C ASN A 242 3.45 -23.50 -4.08
N GLN A 243 3.23 -24.62 -3.40
CA GLN A 243 3.78 -25.94 -3.76
C GLN A 243 5.30 -25.93 -4.04
N GLY A 244 6.06 -25.11 -3.28
CA GLY A 244 7.51 -24.97 -3.43
C GLY A 244 7.96 -24.09 -4.58
N LYS A 245 7.06 -23.47 -5.35
CA LYS A 245 7.37 -22.47 -6.38
C LYS A 245 7.25 -21.09 -5.80
N LEU A 246 8.29 -20.28 -6.02
CA LEU A 246 8.30 -18.85 -5.66
C LEU A 246 7.85 -18.03 -6.87
N GLU A 247 6.79 -17.26 -6.70
CA GLU A 247 6.39 -16.20 -7.61
C GLU A 247 6.69 -14.85 -6.95
N ALA A 248 7.18 -13.90 -7.73
CA ALA A 248 7.51 -12.58 -7.21
C ALA A 248 7.21 -11.49 -8.25
N VAL A 249 6.60 -10.40 -7.76
CA VAL A 249 6.25 -9.22 -8.56
C VAL A 249 6.86 -7.99 -7.90
N LEU A 250 7.61 -7.22 -8.67
CA LEU A 250 8.13 -5.93 -8.29
C LEU A 250 7.09 -4.86 -8.60
N ARG A 251 6.72 -4.03 -7.61
CA ARG A 251 5.68 -3.02 -7.74
C ARG A 251 6.20 -1.62 -7.38
N PRO A 252 6.85 -0.91 -8.31
CA PRO A 252 7.05 0.52 -8.15
C PRO A 252 5.71 1.21 -7.99
N GLN A 253 5.64 2.14 -7.03
CA GLN A 253 4.39 2.79 -6.67
C GLN A 253 4.61 4.22 -6.17
N MET A 254 3.54 5.01 -6.28
CA MET A 254 3.48 6.37 -5.75
C MET A 254 2.09 6.67 -5.21
N ARG A 255 2.01 7.49 -4.15
CA ARG A 255 0.77 8.07 -3.63
C ARG A 255 0.87 9.58 -3.69
N VAL A 256 -0.19 10.22 -4.15
CA VAL A 256 -0.30 11.68 -4.27
C VAL A 256 -1.61 12.14 -3.63
N GLY A 257 -1.53 13.09 -2.71
CA GLY A 257 -2.68 13.80 -2.17
C GLY A 257 -3.23 14.80 -3.18
N LEU A 258 -4.51 14.71 -3.49
CA LEU A 258 -5.24 15.67 -4.32
C LEU A 258 -5.96 16.71 -3.46
N ALA A 259 -6.35 16.32 -2.25
CA ALA A 259 -6.93 17.17 -1.22
C ALA A 259 -6.53 16.61 0.15
N GLU A 260 -6.87 17.29 1.24
CA GLU A 260 -6.55 16.83 2.60
C GLU A 260 -7.05 15.41 2.88
N ASN A 261 -8.24 15.09 2.38
CA ASN A 261 -8.93 13.83 2.59
C ASN A 261 -9.04 12.95 1.34
N LEU A 262 -8.36 13.29 0.25
CA LEU A 262 -8.41 12.55 -1.01
C LEU A 262 -7.02 12.30 -1.57
N MET A 263 -6.68 11.05 -1.78
CA MET A 263 -5.40 10.62 -2.33
C MET A 263 -5.60 9.68 -3.51
N VAL A 264 -4.59 9.61 -4.37
CA VAL A 264 -4.51 8.65 -5.48
C VAL A 264 -3.20 7.89 -5.38
N GLY A 265 -3.30 6.57 -5.40
CA GLY A 265 -2.20 5.65 -5.51
C GLY A 265 -2.07 5.08 -6.91
N ILE A 266 -0.86 4.96 -7.42
CA ILE A 266 -0.56 4.35 -8.72
C ILE A 266 0.52 3.30 -8.51
N VAL A 267 0.27 2.10 -9.03
CA VAL A 267 1.17 0.94 -8.91
C VAL A 267 1.36 0.32 -10.28
N THR A 268 2.59 -0.07 -10.59
CA THR A 268 2.89 -0.90 -11.78
C THR A 268 3.45 -2.24 -11.31
N GLY A 269 2.92 -3.36 -11.79
CA GLY A 269 3.42 -4.68 -11.47
C GLY A 269 4.34 -5.20 -12.58
N ILE A 270 5.55 -5.58 -12.19
CA ILE A 270 6.59 -6.16 -13.06
C ILE A 270 6.92 -7.55 -12.50
N PRO A 271 6.35 -8.64 -13.07
CA PRO A 271 6.62 -9.99 -12.60
C PRO A 271 8.07 -10.37 -12.90
N ILE A 272 8.74 -11.00 -11.94
CA ILE A 272 10.11 -11.49 -12.10
C ILE A 272 10.10 -12.70 -13.05
N ASN A 273 9.09 -13.56 -12.95
CA ASN A 273 8.84 -14.64 -13.88
C ASN A 273 7.62 -14.33 -14.75
N ARG A 274 7.81 -14.23 -16.07
CA ARG A 274 6.78 -13.84 -17.05
C ARG A 274 6.01 -15.01 -17.66
N GLU A 275 6.09 -16.20 -17.10
CA GLU A 275 5.40 -17.38 -17.67
C GLU A 275 3.88 -17.25 -17.65
N ARG A 276 3.32 -16.61 -16.62
CA ARG A 276 1.88 -16.52 -16.39
C ARG A 276 1.31 -15.12 -16.53
N GLU A 277 2.12 -14.11 -16.31
CA GLU A 277 1.70 -12.71 -16.27
C GLU A 277 2.77 -11.84 -16.93
N SER A 278 2.34 -10.81 -17.68
CA SER A 278 3.22 -9.78 -18.22
C SER A 278 3.24 -8.58 -17.25
N LEU A 279 2.90 -7.40 -17.74
CA LEU A 279 2.81 -6.20 -16.90
C LEU A 279 1.42 -6.08 -16.30
N SER A 280 1.34 -5.43 -15.15
CA SER A 280 0.08 -5.01 -14.57
C SER A 280 0.15 -3.55 -14.13
N SER A 281 -1.00 -2.92 -14.01
CA SER A 281 -1.16 -1.59 -13.44
C SER A 281 -2.33 -1.60 -12.45
N PHE A 282 -2.23 -0.80 -11.40
CA PHE A 282 -3.30 -0.64 -10.42
C PHE A 282 -3.35 0.81 -9.99
N VAL A 283 -4.56 1.34 -9.89
CA VAL A 283 -4.85 2.69 -9.38
C VAL A 283 -5.80 2.55 -8.22
N ARG A 284 -5.52 3.21 -7.10
CA ARG A 284 -6.38 3.26 -5.91
C ARG A 284 -6.73 4.71 -5.61
N ILE A 285 -8.01 5.00 -5.47
CA ILE A 285 -8.54 6.27 -4.96
C ILE A 285 -8.86 6.04 -3.49
N ILE A 286 -8.30 6.87 -2.63
CA ILE A 286 -8.40 6.78 -1.18
C ILE A 286 -9.11 8.03 -0.67
N TYR A 287 -10.26 7.86 -0.01
CA TYR A 287 -11.03 8.94 0.57
C TYR A 287 -11.25 8.74 2.07
N GLU A 288 -10.77 9.67 2.87
CA GLU A 288 -10.88 9.68 4.33
C GLU A 288 -11.92 10.71 4.81
N PRO A 289 -13.18 10.31 5.01
CA PRO A 289 -14.20 11.25 5.46
C PRO A 289 -13.92 11.77 6.86
N GLY A 290 -13.90 13.09 7.03
CA GLY A 290 -13.65 13.75 8.29
C GLY A 290 -12.18 13.96 8.65
N PHE A 291 -11.25 13.54 7.81
CA PHE A 291 -9.85 13.91 7.95
C PHE A 291 -9.69 15.42 7.71
N LYS A 292 -9.08 16.12 8.65
CA LYS A 292 -8.74 17.54 8.56
C LYS A 292 -7.33 17.73 9.09
N THR A 293 -6.46 18.35 8.30
CA THR A 293 -5.22 18.95 8.78
C THR A 293 -5.60 20.22 9.56
N PHE A 294 -5.10 20.35 10.76
CA PHE A 294 -5.21 21.60 11.50
C PHE A 294 -4.11 22.54 10.97
N HIS A 295 -4.50 23.61 10.32
CA HIS A 295 -3.62 24.70 9.90
C HIS A 295 -3.42 25.70 11.02
#